data_30cd21d2d7bdfc5a71dd4b8c3be0bed4
#
_entry.id   30cd21d2d7bdfc5a71dd4b8c3be0bed4
#
_cell.length_a   1.000
_cell.length_b   1.000
_cell.length_c   1.000
_cell.angle_alpha   90.00
_cell.angle_beta   90.00
_cell.angle_gamma   90.00
#
_symmetry.space_group_name_H-M   'P 1'
#
loop_
_entity.id
_entity.type
_entity.pdbx_description
1 polymer ?
#
loop_
_entity_poly.entity_id
_entity_poly.type
_entity_poly.pdbx_seq_one_letter_code
_entity_poly.pdbx_strand_id
1 'polypeptide(L)'
;MDKEYKIFLIGCFITVSVIAYLLNWNFDSMADTATTLVSIAVGVYIAAASALLGSPYAKELKQITDKKRPSNTLLGTLLDYFRHAGKLGITTVIVSCLYKIPAIYNVPVIIARIGSAAAYGIFFCNILFLWLVFVFLVNSIE
;
A
#
# COMPACT_ATOMS: atom_id res chain seq x y z
N MET A 1 -9.83 -7.18 -5.56
CA MET A 1 -9.70 -7.07 -4.09
C MET A 1 -11.06 -7.21 -3.47
N ASP A 2 -11.22 -8.10 -2.49
CA ASP A 2 -12.50 -8.40 -1.85
C ASP A 2 -13.07 -7.20 -1.11
N LYS A 3 -14.42 -7.13 -1.00
CA LYS A 3 -15.09 -6.02 -0.31
C LYS A 3 -14.61 -5.89 1.14
N GLU A 4 -14.39 -7.03 1.82
CA GLU A 4 -13.92 -7.07 3.21
C GLU A 4 -12.54 -6.42 3.39
N TYR A 5 -11.57 -6.72 2.51
CA TYR A 5 -10.25 -6.11 2.56
C TYR A 5 -10.28 -4.60 2.26
N LYS A 6 -11.17 -4.17 1.35
CA LYS A 6 -11.35 -2.73 1.10
C LYS A 6 -11.88 -2.01 2.32
N ILE A 7 -12.90 -2.57 2.97
CA ILE A 7 -13.50 -2.01 4.19
C ILE A 7 -12.45 -1.96 5.31
N PHE A 8 -11.67 -3.03 5.47
CA PHE A 8 -10.60 -3.09 6.47
C PHE A 8 -9.52 -2.02 6.23
N LEU A 9 -9.06 -1.85 4.99
CA LEU A 9 -8.07 -0.82 4.64
C LEU A 9 -8.62 0.59 4.86
N ILE A 10 -9.88 0.85 4.47
CA ILE A 10 -10.53 2.15 4.70
C ILE A 10 -10.66 2.41 6.20
N GLY A 11 -11.08 1.41 6.97
CA GLY A 11 -11.16 1.50 8.44
C GLY A 11 -9.80 1.83 9.06
N CYS A 12 -8.75 1.14 8.65
CA CYS A 12 -7.39 1.42 9.11
C CYS A 12 -6.93 2.83 8.72
N PHE A 13 -7.16 3.25 7.47
CA PHE A 13 -6.85 4.60 7.02
C PHE A 13 -7.52 5.66 7.91
N ILE A 14 -8.82 5.53 8.14
CA ILE A 14 -9.58 6.47 8.97
C ILE A 14 -9.04 6.48 10.40
N THR A 15 -8.85 5.30 11.00
CA THR A 15 -8.38 5.19 12.39
C THR A 15 -7.02 5.83 12.59
N VAL A 16 -6.04 5.51 11.73
CA VAL A 16 -4.69 6.08 11.81
C VAL A 16 -4.72 7.58 11.55
N SER A 17 -5.50 8.05 10.56
CA SER A 17 -5.61 9.48 10.27
C SER A 17 -6.22 10.24 11.44
N VAL A 18 -7.24 9.70 12.09
CA VAL A 18 -7.85 10.33 13.29
C VAL A 18 -6.84 10.39 14.44
N ILE A 19 -6.12 9.31 14.71
CA ILE A 19 -5.10 9.27 15.76
C ILE A 19 -4.00 10.30 15.47
N ALA A 20 -3.48 10.33 14.25
CA ALA A 20 -2.43 11.28 13.85
C ALA A 20 -2.91 12.75 13.95
N TYR A 21 -4.18 13.01 13.60
CA TYR A 21 -4.79 14.32 13.76
C TYR A 21 -4.91 14.74 15.22
N LEU A 22 -5.40 13.85 16.10
CA LEU A 22 -5.58 14.12 17.53
C LEU A 22 -4.24 14.35 18.24
N LEU A 23 -3.22 13.54 17.90
CA LEU A 23 -1.89 13.63 18.47
C LEU A 23 -1.03 14.73 17.81
N ASN A 24 -1.56 15.44 16.82
CA ASN A 24 -0.88 16.51 16.10
C ASN A 24 0.47 16.06 15.50
N TRP A 25 0.53 14.85 14.95
CA TRP A 25 1.73 14.32 14.32
C TRP A 25 2.05 15.08 13.04
N ASN A 26 3.31 15.51 12.91
CA ASN A 26 3.80 16.14 11.70
C ASN A 26 4.46 15.08 10.79
N PHE A 27 3.93 14.92 9.56
CA PHE A 27 4.44 13.94 8.62
C PHE A 27 5.81 14.30 8.02
N ASP A 28 6.20 15.58 8.07
CA ASP A 28 7.49 16.02 7.53
C ASP A 28 8.68 15.24 8.11
N SER A 29 8.66 14.97 9.42
CA SER A 29 9.69 14.17 10.10
C SER A 29 9.75 12.71 9.63
N MET A 30 8.66 12.16 9.13
CA MET A 30 8.54 10.78 8.64
C MET A 30 8.68 10.65 7.12
N ALA A 31 8.62 11.75 6.38
CA ALA A 31 8.54 11.73 4.93
C ALA A 31 9.74 11.01 4.27
N ASP A 32 10.96 11.21 4.76
CA ASP A 32 12.15 10.54 4.22
C ASP A 32 12.14 9.03 4.52
N THR A 33 11.77 8.66 5.73
CA THR A 33 11.63 7.26 6.14
C THR A 33 10.52 6.58 5.34
N ALA A 34 9.37 7.25 5.18
CA ALA A 34 8.25 6.73 4.40
C ALA A 34 8.64 6.54 2.93
N THR A 35 9.34 7.51 2.31
CA THR A 35 9.83 7.42 0.94
C THR A 35 10.76 6.22 0.78
N THR A 36 11.73 6.06 1.68
CA THR A 36 12.71 4.98 1.61
C THR A 36 12.04 3.61 1.77
N LEU A 37 11.25 3.40 2.83
CA LEU A 37 10.59 2.13 3.10
C LEU A 37 9.63 1.74 1.97
N VAL A 38 8.84 2.68 1.48
CA VAL A 38 7.85 2.41 0.45
C VAL A 38 8.51 2.19 -0.91
N SER A 39 9.59 2.89 -1.22
CA SER A 39 10.35 2.65 -2.47
C SER A 39 10.95 1.25 -2.50
N ILE A 40 11.49 0.78 -1.38
CA ILE A 40 11.97 -0.61 -1.24
C ILE A 40 10.81 -1.58 -1.41
N ALA A 41 9.65 -1.33 -0.76
CA ALA A 41 8.47 -2.19 -0.88
C ALA A 41 7.97 -2.28 -2.32
N VAL A 42 7.90 -1.18 -3.05
CA VAL A 42 7.51 -1.15 -4.47
C VAL A 42 8.49 -1.95 -5.32
N GLY A 43 9.80 -1.82 -5.06
CA GLY A 43 10.84 -2.63 -5.72
C GLY A 43 10.63 -4.13 -5.49
N VAL A 44 10.33 -4.53 -4.25
CA VAL A 44 10.03 -5.92 -3.89
C VAL A 44 8.76 -6.41 -4.62
N TYR A 45 7.71 -5.61 -4.70
CA TYR A 45 6.49 -5.98 -5.42
C TYR A 45 6.75 -6.23 -6.91
N ILE A 46 7.54 -5.37 -7.54
CA ILE A 46 7.90 -5.52 -8.96
C ILE A 46 8.74 -6.77 -9.16
N ALA A 47 9.76 -6.99 -8.31
CA ALA A 47 10.62 -8.17 -8.38
C ALA A 47 9.82 -9.47 -8.17
N ALA A 48 8.96 -9.52 -7.15
CA ALA A 48 8.13 -10.67 -6.84
C ALA A 48 7.12 -10.97 -7.97
N ALA A 49 6.47 -9.94 -8.51
CA ALA A 49 5.55 -10.10 -9.64
C ALA A 49 6.27 -10.61 -10.90
N SER A 50 7.47 -10.08 -11.18
CA SER A 50 8.29 -10.50 -12.33
C SER A 50 8.78 -11.94 -12.18
N ALA A 51 9.28 -12.30 -10.99
CA ALA A 51 9.71 -13.67 -10.70
C ALA A 51 8.57 -14.67 -10.81
N LEU A 52 7.40 -14.31 -10.28
CA LEU A 52 6.20 -15.15 -10.37
C LEU A 52 5.79 -15.39 -11.82
N LEU A 53 5.69 -14.32 -12.63
CA LEU A 53 5.29 -14.41 -14.04
C LEU A 53 6.28 -15.19 -14.90
N GLY A 54 7.57 -15.15 -14.56
CA GLY A 54 8.61 -15.91 -15.23
C GLY A 54 8.71 -17.39 -14.80
N SER A 55 8.00 -17.78 -13.75
CA SER A 55 8.08 -19.14 -13.19
C SER A 55 7.12 -20.13 -13.88
N PRO A 56 7.45 -21.43 -13.91
CA PRO A 56 6.49 -22.48 -14.35
C PRO A 56 5.21 -22.47 -13.51
N TYR A 57 5.31 -22.11 -12.25
CA TYR A 57 4.22 -22.02 -11.29
C TYR A 57 3.11 -21.03 -11.71
N ALA A 58 3.45 -19.99 -12.47
CA ALA A 58 2.45 -19.08 -13.03
C ALA A 58 1.42 -19.79 -13.92
N LYS A 59 1.82 -20.85 -14.63
CA LYS A 59 0.92 -21.64 -15.49
C LYS A 59 -0.10 -22.41 -14.63
N GLU A 60 0.34 -22.96 -13.51
CA GLU A 60 -0.52 -23.68 -12.58
C GLU A 60 -1.51 -22.73 -11.91
N LEU A 61 -1.04 -21.59 -11.37
CA LEU A 61 -1.88 -20.56 -10.76
C LEU A 61 -2.92 -19.97 -11.73
N LYS A 62 -2.63 -19.97 -13.03
CA LYS A 62 -3.57 -19.52 -14.07
C LYS A 62 -4.70 -20.51 -14.30
N GLN A 63 -4.52 -21.79 -13.98
CA GLN A 63 -5.53 -22.83 -14.14
C GLN A 63 -6.43 -22.96 -12.90
N ILE A 64 -5.95 -22.49 -11.74
CA ILE A 64 -6.68 -22.59 -10.48
C ILE A 64 -7.60 -21.37 -10.35
N THR A 65 -8.89 -21.65 -10.22
CA THR A 65 -9.91 -20.62 -9.95
C THR A 65 -9.81 -20.17 -8.50
N ASP A 66 -9.87 -18.87 -8.26
CA ASP A 66 -9.89 -18.31 -6.91
C ASP A 66 -11.20 -18.69 -6.20
N LYS A 67 -11.09 -19.40 -5.06
CA LYS A 67 -12.26 -19.84 -4.27
C LYS A 67 -13.13 -18.67 -3.81
N LYS A 68 -12.54 -17.50 -3.57
CA LYS A 68 -13.24 -16.27 -3.16
C LYS A 68 -13.77 -15.46 -4.33
N ARG A 69 -13.22 -15.68 -5.55
CA ARG A 69 -13.59 -14.99 -6.78
C ARG A 69 -13.68 -15.96 -7.95
N PRO A 70 -14.80 -16.66 -8.11
CA PRO A 70 -14.94 -17.66 -9.17
C PRO A 70 -14.77 -17.12 -10.58
N SER A 71 -14.87 -15.80 -10.77
CA SER A 71 -14.63 -15.13 -12.05
C SER A 71 -13.15 -14.84 -12.34
N ASN A 72 -12.24 -15.14 -11.39
CA ASN A 72 -10.84 -14.81 -11.51
C ASN A 72 -9.96 -16.02 -11.20
N THR A 73 -8.74 -16.04 -11.75
CA THR A 73 -7.75 -17.06 -11.43
C THR A 73 -6.92 -16.60 -10.22
N LEU A 74 -6.27 -17.55 -9.53
CA LEU A 74 -5.37 -17.21 -8.42
C LEU A 74 -4.25 -16.29 -8.88
N LEU A 75 -3.68 -16.50 -10.07
CA LEU A 75 -2.69 -15.59 -10.64
C LEU A 75 -3.27 -14.20 -10.87
N GLY A 76 -4.48 -14.09 -11.42
CA GLY A 76 -5.15 -12.80 -11.66
C GLY A 76 -5.39 -12.03 -10.36
N THR A 77 -5.84 -12.71 -9.32
CA THR A 77 -6.04 -12.12 -7.99
C THR A 77 -4.74 -11.61 -7.41
N LEU A 78 -3.65 -12.40 -7.49
CA LEU A 78 -2.35 -12.00 -6.97
C LEU A 78 -1.78 -10.78 -7.71
N LEU A 79 -1.88 -10.76 -9.03
CA LEU A 79 -1.46 -9.60 -9.84
C LEU A 79 -2.28 -8.34 -9.51
N ASP A 80 -3.57 -8.48 -9.21
CA ASP A 80 -4.39 -7.37 -8.74
C ASP A 80 -3.90 -6.83 -7.39
N TYR A 81 -3.48 -7.69 -6.47
CA TYR A 81 -2.86 -7.24 -5.21
C TYR A 81 -1.57 -6.47 -5.46
N PHE A 82 -0.65 -6.98 -6.29
CA PHE A 82 0.59 -6.27 -6.63
C PHE A 82 0.31 -4.92 -7.30
N ARG A 83 -0.67 -4.86 -8.20
CA ARG A 83 -1.06 -3.62 -8.87
C ARG A 83 -1.58 -2.57 -7.89
N HIS A 84 -2.43 -2.95 -6.95
CA HIS A 84 -2.95 -2.03 -5.93
C HIS A 84 -1.86 -1.60 -4.96
N ALA A 85 -1.02 -2.53 -4.51
CA ALA A 85 0.11 -2.25 -3.65
C ALA A 85 1.09 -1.26 -4.30
N GLY A 86 1.44 -1.49 -5.56
CA GLY A 86 2.31 -0.60 -6.32
C GLY A 86 1.72 0.81 -6.49
N LYS A 87 0.43 0.91 -6.82
CA LYS A 87 -0.25 2.22 -6.94
C LYS A 87 -0.25 2.97 -5.61
N LEU A 88 -0.57 2.28 -4.51
CA LEU A 88 -0.57 2.88 -3.17
C LEU A 88 0.85 3.32 -2.78
N GLY A 89 1.87 2.51 -3.12
CA GLY A 89 3.26 2.83 -2.88
C GLY A 89 3.70 4.09 -3.62
N ILE A 90 3.44 4.17 -4.91
CA ILE A 90 3.76 5.36 -5.71
C ILE A 90 3.05 6.60 -5.16
N THR A 91 1.77 6.47 -4.78
CA THR A 91 1.02 7.58 -4.15
C THR A 91 1.69 8.04 -2.86
N THR A 92 2.15 7.11 -2.01
CA THR A 92 2.85 7.45 -0.76
C THR A 92 4.15 8.20 -1.04
N VAL A 93 4.95 7.75 -2.01
CA VAL A 93 6.20 8.44 -2.40
C VAL A 93 5.90 9.85 -2.89
N ILE A 94 4.90 10.02 -3.76
CA ILE A 94 4.51 11.35 -4.27
C ILE A 94 4.10 12.26 -3.10
N VAL A 95 3.24 11.78 -2.20
CA VAL A 95 2.81 12.55 -1.03
C VAL A 95 3.99 12.93 -0.14
N SER A 96 4.90 11.98 0.12
CA SER A 96 6.09 12.24 0.93
C SER A 96 7.02 13.28 0.27
N CYS A 97 7.21 13.23 -1.05
CA CYS A 97 7.98 14.22 -1.78
C CYS A 97 7.32 15.61 -1.72
N LEU A 98 6.00 15.70 -1.78
CA LEU A 98 5.30 16.98 -1.66
C LEU A 98 5.56 17.65 -0.32
N TYR A 99 5.68 16.90 0.78
CA TYR A 99 6.02 17.43 2.10
C TYR A 99 7.43 18.05 2.18
N LYS A 100 8.33 17.74 1.24
CA LYS A 100 9.66 18.33 1.16
C LYS A 100 9.74 19.62 0.33
N ILE A 101 8.61 20.04 -0.27
CA ILE A 101 8.58 21.28 -1.06
C ILE A 101 8.37 22.48 -0.12
N PRO A 102 9.30 23.46 -0.10
CA PRO A 102 9.21 24.61 0.84
C PRO A 102 7.93 25.43 0.72
N ALA A 103 7.31 25.47 -0.46
CA ALA A 103 6.05 26.19 -0.68
C ALA A 103 4.86 25.69 0.18
N ILE A 104 4.93 24.46 0.65
CA ILE A 104 3.87 23.85 1.49
C ILE A 104 3.90 24.42 2.92
N TYR A 105 5.02 24.97 3.38
CA TYR A 105 5.11 25.57 4.71
C TYR A 105 4.25 26.84 4.89
N ASN A 106 3.79 27.45 3.81
CA ASN A 106 2.90 28.62 3.83
C ASN A 106 1.39 28.27 3.85
N VAL A 107 1.05 26.99 4.00
CA VAL A 107 -0.34 26.52 4.02
C VAL A 107 -0.93 26.76 5.42
N PRO A 108 -2.23 27.12 5.54
CA PRO A 108 -2.90 27.24 6.82
C PRO A 108 -2.71 26.00 7.70
N VAL A 109 -2.44 26.21 8.99
CA VAL A 109 -2.10 25.13 9.95
C VAL A 109 -3.10 23.99 9.94
N ILE A 110 -4.40 24.29 9.79
CA ILE A 110 -5.46 23.28 9.74
C ILE A 110 -5.29 22.36 8.52
N ILE A 111 -5.00 22.93 7.34
CA ILE A 111 -4.82 22.17 6.12
C ILE A 111 -3.55 21.30 6.20
N ALA A 112 -2.46 21.85 6.73
CA ALA A 112 -1.23 21.13 6.96
C ALA A 112 -1.44 19.94 7.92
N ARG A 113 -2.24 20.12 8.96
CA ARG A 113 -2.57 19.10 9.95
C ARG A 113 -3.42 17.96 9.35
N ILE A 114 -4.45 18.31 8.57
CA ILE A 114 -5.28 17.33 7.87
C ILE A 114 -4.43 16.55 6.85
N GLY A 115 -3.58 17.26 6.11
CA GLY A 115 -2.65 16.65 5.15
C GLY A 115 -1.70 15.65 5.81
N SER A 116 -1.08 16.03 6.94
CA SER A 116 -0.20 15.14 7.72
C SER A 116 -0.94 13.89 8.21
N ALA A 117 -2.15 14.07 8.73
CA ALA A 117 -2.98 12.96 9.18
C ALA A 117 -3.32 11.98 8.03
N ALA A 118 -3.69 12.50 6.86
CA ALA A 118 -3.95 11.69 5.68
C ALA A 118 -2.67 10.98 5.18
N ALA A 119 -1.52 11.64 5.19
CA ALA A 119 -0.24 11.06 4.80
C ALA A 119 0.16 9.88 5.70
N TYR A 120 -0.01 10.01 7.02
CA TYR A 120 0.16 8.89 7.94
C TYR A 120 -0.80 7.74 7.63
N GLY A 121 -2.07 8.03 7.37
CA GLY A 121 -3.05 7.01 6.99
C GLY A 121 -2.64 6.23 5.74
N ILE A 122 -2.20 6.92 4.69
CA ILE A 122 -1.72 6.31 3.45
C ILE A 122 -0.46 5.46 3.71
N PHE A 123 0.49 5.97 4.47
CA PHE A 123 1.73 5.26 4.80
C PHE A 123 1.46 3.96 5.57
N PHE A 124 0.64 4.00 6.62
CA PHE A 124 0.28 2.79 7.37
C PHE A 124 -0.52 1.79 6.54
N CYS A 125 -1.43 2.24 5.66
CA CYS A 125 -2.10 1.36 4.71
C CYS A 125 -1.09 0.64 3.79
N ASN A 126 0.00 1.31 3.42
CA ASN A 126 1.06 0.71 2.62
C ASN A 126 1.77 -0.42 3.37
N ILE A 127 2.11 -0.21 4.65
CA ILE A 127 2.72 -1.23 5.51
C ILE A 127 1.78 -2.44 5.65
N LEU A 128 0.48 -2.21 5.89
CA LEU A 128 -0.50 -3.28 5.96
C LEU A 128 -0.63 -4.04 4.63
N PHE A 129 -0.57 -3.32 3.52
CA PHE A 129 -0.62 -3.96 2.20
C PHE A 129 0.60 -4.84 1.96
N LEU A 130 1.79 -4.39 2.38
CA LEU A 130 3.02 -5.18 2.34
C LEU A 130 2.86 -6.48 3.12
N TRP A 131 2.31 -6.38 4.34
CA TRP A 131 2.02 -7.54 5.18
C TRP A 131 1.02 -8.50 4.51
N LEU A 132 -0.07 -7.99 3.96
CA LEU A 132 -1.08 -8.80 3.27
C LEU A 132 -0.52 -9.54 2.05
N VAL A 133 0.30 -8.85 1.25
CA VAL A 133 0.97 -9.46 0.09
C VAL A 133 1.95 -10.55 0.56
N PHE A 134 2.72 -10.30 1.61
CA PHE A 134 3.63 -11.28 2.18
C PHE A 134 2.89 -12.53 2.66
N VAL A 135 1.84 -12.38 3.46
CA VAL A 135 1.02 -13.50 3.96
C VAL A 135 0.40 -14.28 2.80
N PHE A 136 -0.09 -13.58 1.78
CA PHE A 136 -0.67 -14.24 0.62
C PHE A 136 0.38 -15.06 -0.15
N LEU A 137 1.59 -14.52 -0.34
CA LEU A 137 2.69 -15.23 -1.00
C LEU A 137 3.10 -16.49 -0.23
N VAL A 138 3.26 -16.39 1.09
CA VAL A 138 3.63 -17.55 1.92
C VAL A 138 2.55 -18.64 1.84
N ASN A 139 1.28 -18.27 2.00
CA ASN A 139 0.18 -19.24 1.96
C ASN A 139 -0.09 -19.82 0.56
N SER A 140 0.46 -19.23 -0.50
CA SER A 140 0.31 -19.77 -1.86
C SER A 140 1.41 -20.76 -2.24
N ILE A 141 2.44 -20.91 -1.40
CA ILE A 141 3.57 -21.84 -1.61
C ILE A 141 3.33 -23.17 -0.86
N GLU A 142 2.47 -23.17 0.16
CA GLU A 142 1.99 -24.39 0.85
C GLU A 142 0.81 -25.03 0.09
#